data_f4f1860f8b953fd8254e839172658193
#
_entry.id   f4f1860f8b953fd8254e839172658193
#
_cell.length_a   1.000
_cell.length_b   1.000
_cell.length_c   1.000
_cell.angle_alpha   90.00
_cell.angle_beta   90.00
_cell.angle_gamma   90.00
#
_symmetry.space_group_name_H-M   'P 1'
#
loop_
_entity.id
_entity.type
_entity.pdbx_description
1 polymer ?
#
loop_
_entity_poly.entity_id
_entity_poly.type
_entity_poly.pdbx_seq_one_letter_code
_entity_poly.pdbx_strand_id
1 'polypeptide(L)'
;MYPDNRRYSREHEWVLIESDGRALVGITDYAQEQLGDVVFVELPEAGTQLDQSQKMGEVESVKAVSDLFTPLTGEVAEVNQALVDHPELINDDPHDKGWMVRLASVDATQLDSLLSASEYESFLAELG
;
A
#
# COMPACT_ATOMS: atom_id res chain seq x y z
N MET A 1 14.08 3.04 8.20
CA MET A 1 14.08 1.57 8.24
C MET A 1 12.67 1.02 8.01
N TYR A 2 12.57 -0.07 7.28
CA TYR A 2 11.27 -0.63 6.91
C TYR A 2 10.89 -1.77 7.83
N PRO A 3 9.62 -1.83 8.30
CA PRO A 3 9.19 -2.92 9.16
C PRO A 3 9.43 -4.28 8.50
N ASP A 4 9.91 -5.24 9.29
CA ASP A 4 10.25 -6.58 8.77
C ASP A 4 9.13 -7.60 8.96
N ASN A 5 7.97 -7.16 9.46
CA ASN A 5 6.79 -8.01 9.69
C ASN A 5 5.82 -8.03 8.50
N ARG A 6 6.25 -7.53 7.35
CA ARG A 6 5.40 -7.39 6.16
C ARG A 6 6.22 -7.54 4.89
N ARG A 7 5.52 -7.55 3.75
CA ARG A 7 6.14 -7.66 2.43
C ARG A 7 5.95 -6.38 1.64
N TYR A 8 6.76 -6.23 0.59
CA TYR A 8 6.82 -5.00 -0.20
C TYR A 8 6.79 -5.32 -1.69
N SER A 9 6.13 -4.48 -2.49
CA SER A 9 6.13 -4.61 -3.93
C SER A 9 7.16 -3.67 -4.56
N ARG A 10 7.53 -3.95 -5.81
CA ARG A 10 8.40 -3.04 -6.57
C ARG A 10 7.69 -1.76 -6.99
N GLU A 11 6.37 -1.72 -6.81
CA GLU A 11 5.55 -0.51 -7.03
C GLU A 11 5.45 0.33 -5.76
N HIS A 12 6.19 -0.04 -4.70
CA HIS A 12 6.29 0.69 -3.44
C HIS A 12 5.00 0.66 -2.61
N GLU A 13 4.30 -0.47 -2.64
CA GLU A 13 3.23 -0.76 -1.69
C GLU A 13 3.73 -1.80 -0.68
N TRP A 14 3.19 -1.74 0.53
CA TRP A 14 3.44 -2.76 1.54
C TRP A 14 2.15 -3.54 1.82
N VAL A 15 2.31 -4.78 2.27
CA VAL A 15 1.19 -5.61 2.69
C VAL A 15 1.55 -6.32 3.99
N LEU A 16 0.64 -6.20 4.97
CA LEU A 16 0.76 -6.83 6.28
C LEU A 16 -0.38 -7.81 6.45
N ILE A 17 -0.06 -9.09 6.64
CA ILE A 17 -1.07 -10.10 6.91
C ILE A 17 -1.44 -10.03 8.39
N GLU A 18 -2.71 -9.78 8.66
CA GLU A 18 -3.24 -9.66 10.01
C GLU A 18 -3.53 -11.05 10.60
N SER A 19 -3.74 -11.10 11.92
CA SER A 19 -3.94 -12.37 12.63
C SER A 19 -5.16 -13.15 12.15
N ASP A 20 -6.15 -12.46 11.56
CA ASP A 20 -7.36 -13.09 11.03
C ASP A 20 -7.22 -13.50 9.55
N GLY A 21 -6.03 -13.33 8.97
CA GLY A 21 -5.75 -13.70 7.59
C GLY A 21 -6.05 -12.61 6.56
N ARG A 22 -6.62 -11.48 6.97
CA ARG A 22 -6.81 -10.34 6.07
C ARG A 22 -5.50 -9.62 5.84
N ALA A 23 -5.43 -8.83 4.78
CA ALA A 23 -4.21 -8.11 4.41
C ALA A 23 -4.45 -6.60 4.47
N LEU A 24 -3.60 -5.92 5.22
CA LEU A 24 -3.60 -4.46 5.28
C LEU A 24 -2.59 -3.96 4.24
N VAL A 25 -2.96 -2.96 3.44
CA VAL A 25 -2.15 -2.46 2.33
C VAL A 25 -2.00 -0.94 2.44
N GLY A 26 -0.80 -0.47 2.16
CA GLY A 26 -0.53 0.96 2.06
C GLY A 26 0.68 1.21 1.18
N ILE A 27 1.12 2.46 1.08
CA ILE A 27 2.34 2.81 0.34
C ILE A 27 3.50 3.01 1.32
N THR A 28 4.71 2.82 0.81
CA THR A 28 5.91 2.88 1.65
C THR A 28 6.34 4.32 1.92
N ASP A 29 7.22 4.48 2.90
CA ASP A 29 7.85 5.77 3.21
C ASP A 29 8.56 6.33 1.97
N TYR A 30 9.26 5.49 1.21
CA TYR A 30 9.89 5.91 -0.03
C TYR A 30 8.87 6.51 -1.00
N ALA A 31 7.72 5.83 -1.16
CA ALA A 31 6.68 6.29 -2.09
C ALA A 31 6.13 7.67 -1.69
N GLN A 32 5.81 7.87 -0.41
CA GLN A 32 5.28 9.15 0.04
C GLN A 32 6.32 10.27 -0.07
N GLU A 33 7.60 9.93 0.13
CA GLU A 33 8.67 10.91 -0.01
C GLU A 33 8.81 11.38 -1.46
N GLN A 34 8.70 10.45 -2.41
CA GLN A 34 8.76 10.78 -3.83
C GLN A 34 7.54 11.60 -4.28
N LEU A 35 6.37 11.34 -3.69
CA LEU A 35 5.15 12.08 -4.01
C LEU A 35 5.15 13.50 -3.46
N GLY A 36 5.72 13.70 -2.27
CA GLY A 36 5.57 14.95 -1.54
C GLY A 36 4.22 15.00 -0.81
N ASP A 37 3.74 16.18 -0.48
CA ASP A 37 2.53 16.34 0.34
C ASP A 37 1.29 15.80 -0.37
N VAL A 38 0.69 14.78 0.22
CA VAL A 38 -0.53 14.15 -0.31
C VAL A 38 -1.73 15.03 0.02
N VAL A 39 -2.54 15.33 -1.01
CA VAL A 39 -3.71 16.21 -0.87
C VAL A 39 -5.02 15.50 -1.13
N PHE A 40 -5.00 14.35 -1.82
CA PHE A 40 -6.22 13.60 -2.14
C PHE A 40 -5.89 12.14 -2.39
N VAL A 41 -6.81 11.26 -1.97
CA VAL A 41 -6.69 9.82 -2.19
C VAL A 41 -8.01 9.31 -2.76
N GLU A 42 -7.93 8.55 -3.86
CA GLU A 42 -9.09 7.83 -4.39
C GLU A 42 -8.92 6.36 -4.02
N LEU A 43 -9.82 5.86 -3.18
CA LEU A 43 -9.79 4.49 -2.68
C LEU A 43 -10.88 3.66 -3.35
N PRO A 44 -10.69 2.33 -3.48
CA PRO A 44 -11.72 1.48 -4.06
C PRO A 44 -12.91 1.33 -3.13
N GLU A 45 -14.05 0.89 -3.67
CA GLU A 45 -15.23 0.61 -2.86
C GLU A 45 -15.13 -0.77 -2.21
N ALA A 46 -15.68 -0.90 -1.00
CA ALA A 46 -15.79 -2.20 -0.35
C ALA A 46 -16.57 -3.17 -1.23
N GLY A 47 -16.14 -4.41 -1.28
CA GLY A 47 -16.74 -5.44 -2.15
C GLY A 47 -16.07 -5.57 -3.50
N THR A 48 -15.17 -4.65 -3.88
CA THR A 48 -14.46 -4.73 -5.15
C THR A 48 -13.52 -5.92 -5.15
N GLN A 49 -13.57 -6.72 -6.22
CA GLN A 49 -12.64 -7.84 -6.43
C GLN A 49 -11.44 -7.33 -7.21
N LEU A 50 -10.25 -7.64 -6.73
CA LEU A 50 -9.00 -7.19 -7.35
C LEU A 50 -8.08 -8.38 -7.61
N ASP A 51 -7.45 -8.38 -8.77
CA ASP A 51 -6.36 -9.32 -9.09
C ASP A 51 -5.03 -8.65 -8.80
N GLN A 52 -4.02 -9.45 -8.44
CA GLN A 52 -2.68 -8.94 -8.15
C GLN A 52 -2.20 -8.01 -9.26
N SER A 53 -1.65 -6.87 -8.88
CA SER A 53 -1.13 -5.82 -9.76
C SER A 53 -2.20 -5.02 -10.50
N GLN A 54 -3.47 -5.24 -10.20
CA GLN A 54 -4.54 -4.44 -10.76
C GLN A 54 -4.58 -3.07 -10.08
N LYS A 55 -4.92 -2.03 -10.84
CA LYS A 55 -5.08 -0.69 -10.27
C LYS A 55 -6.23 -0.70 -9.28
N MET A 56 -5.97 -0.20 -8.07
CA MET A 56 -6.99 -0.13 -7.02
C MET A 56 -7.38 1.30 -6.63
N GLY A 57 -6.63 2.29 -7.05
CA GLY A 57 -6.93 3.68 -6.71
C GLY A 57 -5.82 4.61 -7.15
N GLU A 58 -5.86 5.82 -6.62
CA GLU A 58 -4.87 6.86 -6.94
C GLU A 58 -4.53 7.68 -5.71
N VAL A 59 -3.31 8.21 -5.68
CA VAL A 59 -2.88 9.20 -4.68
C VAL A 59 -2.47 10.46 -5.43
N GLU A 60 -3.04 11.60 -5.04
CA GLU A 60 -2.67 12.88 -5.61
C GLU A 60 -1.88 13.69 -4.60
N SER A 61 -0.74 14.22 -5.02
CA SER A 61 0.08 15.10 -4.22
C SER A 61 0.10 16.49 -4.86
N VAL A 62 0.77 17.43 -4.20
CA VAL A 62 0.93 18.80 -4.73
C VAL A 62 1.68 18.84 -6.06
N LYS A 63 2.40 17.77 -6.42
CA LYS A 63 3.23 17.76 -7.63
C LYS A 63 2.91 16.63 -8.61
N ALA A 64 2.11 15.62 -8.24
CA ALA A 64 1.92 14.45 -9.10
C ALA A 64 0.66 13.67 -8.73
N VAL A 65 0.19 12.84 -9.67
CA VAL A 65 -0.83 11.83 -9.41
C VAL A 65 -0.19 10.47 -9.67
N SER A 66 -0.35 9.54 -8.75
CA SER A 66 0.22 8.20 -8.87
C SER A 66 -0.86 7.14 -8.73
N ASP A 67 -0.83 6.16 -9.63
CA ASP A 67 -1.73 5.00 -9.55
C ASP A 67 -1.28 4.08 -8.42
N LEU A 68 -2.26 3.46 -7.76
CA LEU A 68 -2.02 2.45 -6.75
C LEU A 68 -2.39 1.08 -7.31
N PHE A 69 -1.49 0.11 -7.14
CA PHE A 69 -1.71 -1.27 -7.59
C PHE A 69 -1.76 -2.18 -6.38
N THR A 70 -2.70 -3.13 -6.39
CA THR A 70 -2.77 -4.06 -5.27
C THR A 70 -1.63 -5.07 -5.33
N PRO A 71 -0.93 -5.31 -4.22
CA PRO A 71 0.13 -6.34 -4.20
C PRO A 71 -0.41 -7.75 -4.14
N LEU A 72 -1.68 -7.95 -3.80
CA LEU A 72 -2.31 -9.28 -3.69
C LEU A 72 -3.68 -9.29 -4.32
N THR A 73 -4.07 -10.45 -4.84
CA THR A 73 -5.46 -10.74 -5.20
C THR A 73 -6.30 -10.80 -3.93
N GLY A 74 -7.45 -10.18 -3.93
CA GLY A 74 -8.36 -10.20 -2.80
C GLY A 74 -9.58 -9.34 -3.04
N GLU A 75 -10.47 -9.32 -2.04
CA GLU A 75 -11.66 -8.50 -2.06
C GLU A 75 -11.49 -7.34 -1.07
N VAL A 76 -11.85 -6.14 -1.47
CA VAL A 76 -11.78 -4.95 -0.60
C VAL A 76 -12.81 -5.14 0.53
N ALA A 77 -12.32 -5.34 1.75
CA ALA A 77 -13.16 -5.46 2.94
C ALA A 77 -13.47 -4.10 3.55
N GLU A 78 -12.46 -3.24 3.64
CA GLU A 78 -12.61 -1.87 4.13
C GLU A 78 -11.55 -0.97 3.53
N VAL A 79 -11.82 0.34 3.61
CA VAL A 79 -10.84 1.36 3.26
C VAL A 79 -10.68 2.28 4.47
N ASN A 80 -9.54 2.95 4.56
CA ASN A 80 -9.25 3.85 5.67
C ASN A 80 -9.93 5.20 5.42
N GLN A 81 -11.11 5.39 5.98
CA GLN A 81 -11.89 6.61 5.80
C GLN A 81 -11.19 7.85 6.37
N ALA A 82 -10.28 7.67 7.32
CA ALA A 82 -9.53 8.80 7.88
C ALA A 82 -8.71 9.52 6.80
N LEU A 83 -8.31 8.82 5.75
CA LEU A 83 -7.52 9.42 4.65
C LEU A 83 -8.34 10.37 3.80
N VAL A 84 -9.67 10.24 3.80
CA VAL A 84 -10.54 11.17 3.05
C VAL A 84 -10.47 12.56 3.68
N ASP A 85 -10.50 12.63 5.00
CA ASP A 85 -10.43 13.90 5.74
C ASP A 85 -9.00 14.33 6.03
N HIS A 86 -8.08 13.36 6.17
CA HIS A 86 -6.69 13.59 6.58
C HIS A 86 -5.71 12.84 5.69
N PRO A 87 -5.61 13.21 4.38
CA PRO A 87 -4.69 12.51 3.47
C PRO A 87 -3.22 12.66 3.88
N GLU A 88 -2.88 13.66 4.67
CA GLU A 88 -1.53 13.87 5.20
C GLU A 88 -1.05 12.73 6.11
N LEU A 89 -1.95 11.86 6.59
CA LEU A 89 -1.56 10.67 7.35
C LEU A 89 -0.65 9.76 6.54
N ILE A 90 -0.79 9.78 5.21
CA ILE A 90 0.09 8.99 4.34
C ILE A 90 1.53 9.48 4.46
N ASN A 91 1.72 10.80 4.56
CA ASN A 91 3.05 11.38 4.74
C ASN A 91 3.57 11.17 6.17
N ASP A 92 2.69 11.35 7.15
CA ASP A 92 3.09 11.34 8.56
C ASP A 92 3.37 9.95 9.09
N ASP A 93 2.60 8.95 8.65
CA ASP A 93 2.69 7.60 9.20
C ASP A 93 2.28 6.56 8.16
N PRO A 94 3.05 6.42 7.06
CA PRO A 94 2.65 5.57 5.93
C PRO A 94 2.56 4.09 6.28
N HIS A 95 3.29 3.62 7.28
CA HIS A 95 3.35 2.19 7.62
C HIS A 95 2.34 1.76 8.67
N ASP A 96 1.58 2.69 9.26
CA ASP A 96 0.59 2.38 10.28
C ASP A 96 -0.71 3.15 10.03
N LYS A 97 -0.84 4.37 10.56
CA LYS A 97 -2.09 5.15 10.46
C LYS A 97 -2.47 5.48 9.02
N GLY A 98 -1.48 5.54 8.13
CA GLY A 98 -1.70 5.81 6.70
C GLY A 98 -2.07 4.58 5.87
N TRP A 99 -2.47 3.47 6.51
CA TRP A 99 -2.93 2.30 5.75
C TRP A 99 -4.11 2.71 4.85
N MET A 100 -4.25 2.04 3.71
CA MET A 100 -5.21 2.47 2.69
C MET A 100 -6.37 1.51 2.52
N VAL A 101 -6.10 0.22 2.39
CA VAL A 101 -7.11 -0.80 2.06
C VAL A 101 -6.87 -2.03 2.90
N ARG A 102 -7.96 -2.66 3.36
CA ARG A 102 -7.91 -3.99 3.97
C ARG A 102 -8.56 -4.98 3.03
N LEU A 103 -7.82 -6.02 2.65
CA LEU A 103 -8.29 -7.04 1.71
C LEU A 103 -8.68 -8.31 2.47
N ALA A 104 -9.78 -8.93 2.06
CA ALA A 104 -10.20 -10.24 2.54
C ALA A 104 -10.00 -11.27 1.44
N SER A 105 -10.03 -12.56 1.80
CA SER A 105 -9.94 -13.67 0.84
C SER A 105 -8.72 -13.57 -0.06
N VAL A 106 -7.58 -13.21 0.52
CA VAL A 106 -6.35 -12.97 -0.23
C VAL A 106 -5.68 -14.29 -0.64
N ASP A 107 -4.98 -14.25 -1.78
CA ASP A 107 -4.15 -15.37 -2.21
C ASP A 107 -2.76 -15.22 -1.57
N ALA A 108 -2.57 -15.88 -0.43
CA ALA A 108 -1.33 -15.78 0.34
C ALA A 108 -0.11 -16.36 -0.39
N THR A 109 -0.33 -17.20 -1.41
CA THR A 109 0.81 -17.73 -2.19
C THR A 109 1.53 -16.63 -2.95
N GLN A 110 0.85 -15.53 -3.24
CA GLN A 110 1.45 -14.41 -3.96
C GLN A 110 2.45 -13.64 -3.10
N LEU A 111 2.45 -13.83 -1.78
CA LEU A 111 3.45 -13.19 -0.92
C LEU A 111 4.88 -13.60 -1.31
N ASP A 112 5.06 -14.79 -1.86
CA ASP A 112 6.37 -15.28 -2.28
C ASP A 112 6.97 -14.46 -3.43
N SER A 113 6.13 -13.78 -4.21
CA SER A 113 6.58 -12.92 -5.30
C SER A 113 6.94 -11.51 -4.84
N LEU A 114 6.69 -11.20 -3.57
CA LEU A 114 6.95 -9.88 -2.99
C LEU A 114 8.28 -9.87 -2.25
N LEU A 115 8.78 -8.68 -1.97
CA LEU A 115 10.07 -8.49 -1.34
C LEU A 115 9.94 -8.48 0.19
N SER A 116 10.92 -9.05 0.88
CA SER A 116 11.08 -8.83 2.32
C SER A 116 11.57 -7.40 2.56
N ALA A 117 11.61 -6.96 3.82
CA ALA A 117 12.11 -5.62 4.15
C ALA A 117 13.56 -5.44 3.66
N SER A 118 14.44 -6.41 3.90
CA SER A 118 15.84 -6.28 3.48
C SER A 118 15.98 -6.31 1.96
N GLU A 119 15.19 -7.12 1.28
CA GLU A 119 15.18 -7.15 -0.18
C GLU A 119 14.67 -5.83 -0.76
N TYR A 120 13.66 -5.25 -0.14
CA TYR A 120 13.12 -3.97 -0.57
C TYR A 120 14.14 -2.85 -0.36
N GLU A 121 14.84 -2.85 0.78
CA GLU A 121 15.88 -1.85 1.05
C GLU A 121 17.02 -1.96 0.04
N SER A 122 17.40 -3.18 -0.34
CA SER A 122 18.40 -3.41 -1.39
C SER A 122 17.91 -2.90 -2.75
N PHE A 123 16.63 -3.12 -3.04
CA PHE A 123 16.00 -2.63 -4.27
C PHE A 123 16.03 -1.09 -4.31
N LEU A 124 15.72 -0.43 -3.20
CA LEU A 124 15.77 1.04 -3.12
C LEU A 124 17.18 1.57 -3.34
N ALA A 125 18.19 0.88 -2.80
CA ALA A 125 19.59 1.27 -2.97
C ALA A 125 19.99 1.22 -4.44
N GLU A 126 19.45 0.28 -5.21
CA GLU A 126 19.71 0.17 -6.65
C GLU A 126 19.07 1.30 -7.46
N LEU A 127 17.96 1.86 -6.96
CA LEU A 127 17.29 2.98 -7.64
C LEU A 127 18.03 4.29 -7.49
N GLY A 128 18.76 4.40 -6.43
CA GLY A 128 19.30 5.62 -6.05
C GLY A 128 20.58 6.08 -6.03
#